data_0984c4f16f641ab42b6244b8b6e4906b
#
_entry.id   0984c4f16f641ab42b6244b8b6e4906b
#
_cell.length_a   1.000
_cell.length_b   1.000
_cell.length_c   1.000
_cell.angle_alpha   90.00
_cell.angle_beta   90.00
_cell.angle_gamma   90.00
#
_symmetry.space_group_name_H-M   'P 1'
#
loop_
_entity.id
_entity.type
_entity.pdbx_description
1 polymer ?
#
loop_
_entity_poly.entity_id
_entity_poly.type
_entity_poly.pdbx_seq_one_letter_code
_entity_poly.pdbx_strand_id
1 'polypeptide(L)'
;ILDYSQFITERGTRGIVNFASADSNASVFRHDSVCPFCKKKIENIVYKKHNHDDSEWLFGSFNQSEYVIQCQSCGWWEYKYSNRSDAIIDGICASDVEYSSAILKSYNEDSIDVPVKALREYISQNPEVIYKINAHKMEDLVRSVFSDFFPSCTVKKFGQTRDGGRDGLLVDENGQQFLLSIKRRESPNATEGVSTLRDLIGATII
;
A
#
# COMPACT_ATOMS: atom_id res chain seq x y z
N ILE A 1 0.10 10.87 -5.14
CA ILE A 1 0.44 9.46 -4.99
C ILE A 1 -0.44 8.86 -3.92
N LEU A 2 -0.99 7.70 -4.22
CA LEU A 2 -1.82 6.93 -3.28
C LEU A 2 -1.04 5.70 -2.80
N ASP A 3 -1.15 5.40 -1.52
CA ASP A 3 -0.55 4.23 -0.92
C ASP A 3 -1.49 3.60 0.12
N TYR A 4 -1.46 2.28 0.22
CA TYR A 4 -2.14 1.53 1.26
C TYR A 4 -1.21 1.43 2.47
N SER A 5 -1.36 2.35 3.41
CA SER A 5 -0.49 2.38 4.61
C SER A 5 -0.77 1.23 5.58
N GLN A 6 -1.98 0.65 5.50
CA GLN A 6 -2.36 -0.53 6.28
C GLN A 6 -3.40 -1.33 5.52
N PHE A 7 -3.12 -2.60 5.29
CA PHE A 7 -4.04 -3.54 4.66
C PHE A 7 -4.21 -4.76 5.57
N ILE A 8 -5.46 -5.09 5.89
CA ILE A 8 -5.81 -6.24 6.71
C ILE A 8 -6.88 -7.02 5.95
N THR A 9 -6.59 -8.29 5.67
CA THR A 9 -7.56 -9.23 5.10
C THR A 9 -7.84 -10.30 6.15
N GLU A 10 -9.10 -10.47 6.49
CA GLU A 10 -9.56 -11.55 7.33
C GLU A 10 -10.57 -12.39 6.55
N ARG A 11 -10.33 -13.66 6.47
CA ARG A 11 -11.22 -14.62 5.88
C ARG A 11 -11.75 -15.56 6.95
N GLY A 12 -13.06 -15.59 7.13
CA GLY A 12 -13.72 -16.52 8.04
C GLY A 12 -14.65 -17.45 7.27
N THR A 13 -14.29 -18.73 7.16
CA THR A 13 -15.21 -19.78 6.73
C THR A 13 -15.84 -20.37 7.98
N ARG A 14 -17.13 -20.22 8.13
CA ARG A 14 -17.88 -20.90 9.18
C ARG A 14 -18.57 -22.11 8.56
N GLY A 15 -18.20 -23.28 9.03
CA GLY A 15 -18.86 -24.51 8.65
C GLY A 15 -20.33 -24.54 9.06
N ILE A 16 -20.96 -25.68 8.94
CA ILE A 16 -22.37 -25.98 9.22
C ILE A 16 -22.80 -25.38 10.57
N VAL A 17 -23.73 -24.43 10.54
CA VAL A 17 -24.28 -23.77 11.73
C VAL A 17 -25.77 -24.11 11.80
N ASN A 18 -26.25 -24.58 12.96
CA ASN A 18 -27.66 -24.75 13.20
C ASN A 18 -28.43 -23.43 13.10
N PHE A 19 -29.62 -23.48 12.55
CA PHE A 19 -30.51 -22.34 12.27
C PHE A 19 -30.68 -21.30 13.41
N ALA A 20 -30.52 -21.72 14.65
CA ALA A 20 -30.77 -20.89 15.82
C ALA A 20 -29.64 -19.87 16.13
N SER A 21 -28.48 -19.98 15.49
CA SER A 21 -27.31 -19.12 15.78
C SER A 21 -26.83 -18.28 14.60
N ALA A 22 -27.56 -18.35 13.49
CA ALA A 22 -27.28 -17.53 12.32
C ALA A 22 -27.79 -16.11 12.51
N ASP A 23 -27.32 -15.43 13.52
CA ASP A 23 -27.33 -13.98 13.55
C ASP A 23 -26.34 -13.49 12.46
N SER A 24 -26.86 -13.57 11.24
CA SER A 24 -26.22 -13.08 10.02
C SER A 24 -26.08 -11.56 9.99
N ASN A 25 -26.56 -10.91 11.02
CA ASN A 25 -26.35 -9.53 11.34
C ASN A 25 -25.04 -9.28 12.11
N ALA A 26 -24.02 -10.13 11.93
CA ALA A 26 -22.68 -9.60 12.11
C ALA A 26 -22.62 -8.37 11.23
N SER A 27 -22.76 -7.20 11.86
CA SER A 27 -22.98 -5.94 11.19
C SER A 27 -21.91 -5.80 10.11
N VAL A 28 -22.29 -5.30 8.95
CA VAL A 28 -21.37 -4.86 7.91
C VAL A 28 -20.25 -4.01 8.54
N PHE A 29 -20.57 -3.39 9.64
CA PHE A 29 -19.72 -2.51 10.40
C PHE A 29 -19.24 -3.25 11.66
N ARG A 30 -18.07 -3.82 11.62
CA ARG A 30 -17.35 -4.37 12.78
C ARG A 30 -17.21 -3.33 13.92
N HIS A 31 -17.53 -2.07 13.64
CA HIS A 31 -17.19 -0.92 14.46
C HIS A 31 -18.36 0.06 14.65
N ASP A 32 -19.62 -0.41 14.69
CA ASP A 32 -20.79 0.41 14.95
C ASP A 32 -20.86 1.70 14.11
N SER A 33 -20.49 1.61 12.84
CA SER A 33 -20.38 2.77 11.94
C SER A 33 -19.32 3.80 12.34
N VAL A 34 -18.34 3.41 13.17
CA VAL A 34 -17.22 4.26 13.58
C VAL A 34 -15.95 3.79 12.92
N CYS A 35 -15.21 4.69 12.30
CA CYS A 35 -13.93 4.37 11.71
C CYS A 35 -12.95 3.84 12.76
N PRO A 36 -12.36 2.65 12.59
CA PRO A 36 -11.42 2.09 13.55
C PRO A 36 -10.14 2.91 13.66
N PHE A 37 -9.82 3.67 12.59
CA PHE A 37 -8.59 4.43 12.49
C PHE A 37 -8.73 5.85 13.09
N CYS A 38 -9.68 6.67 12.62
CA CYS A 38 -9.81 8.05 13.06
C CYS A 38 -10.97 8.29 14.04
N LYS A 39 -11.72 7.26 14.40
CA LYS A 39 -12.85 7.29 15.34
C LYS A 39 -14.04 8.19 14.93
N LYS A 40 -14.06 8.68 13.70
CA LYS A 40 -15.19 9.44 13.18
C LYS A 40 -16.26 8.51 12.63
N LYS A 41 -17.51 8.99 12.67
CA LYS A 41 -18.66 8.24 12.12
C LYS A 41 -18.52 8.05 10.61
N ILE A 42 -18.84 6.86 10.14
CA ILE A 42 -18.89 6.51 8.71
C ILE A 42 -20.36 6.46 8.32
N GLU A 43 -20.76 7.32 7.39
CA GLU A 43 -22.17 7.44 6.98
C GLU A 43 -22.40 6.89 5.57
N ASN A 44 -21.34 6.66 4.79
CA ASN A 44 -21.46 6.32 3.38
C ASN A 44 -21.07 4.89 3.07
N ILE A 45 -22.00 4.15 2.48
CA ILE A 45 -21.74 2.94 1.74
C ILE A 45 -21.39 3.39 0.31
N VAL A 46 -20.14 3.14 -0.11
CA VAL A 46 -19.63 3.53 -1.43
C VAL A 46 -20.10 2.57 -2.51
N TYR A 47 -20.25 1.28 -2.14
CA TYR A 47 -20.70 0.24 -3.03
C TYR A 47 -21.54 -0.78 -2.28
N LYS A 48 -22.63 -1.22 -2.91
CA LYS A 48 -23.50 -2.28 -2.39
C LYS A 48 -24.00 -3.12 -3.55
N LYS A 49 -23.81 -4.42 -3.46
CA LYS A 49 -24.43 -5.38 -4.37
C LYS A 49 -25.10 -6.47 -3.54
N HIS A 50 -26.27 -6.86 -3.95
CA HIS A 50 -27.05 -7.91 -3.31
C HIS A 50 -27.63 -8.82 -4.39
N ASN A 51 -27.31 -10.08 -4.32
CA ASN A 51 -27.90 -11.11 -5.16
C ASN A 51 -28.68 -12.03 -4.23
N HIS A 52 -29.93 -12.19 -4.53
CA HIS A 52 -30.83 -13.11 -3.83
C HIS A 52 -31.46 -14.03 -4.86
N ASP A 53 -31.36 -15.31 -4.65
CA ASP A 53 -31.99 -16.32 -5.51
C ASP A 53 -32.88 -17.20 -4.64
N ASP A 54 -34.18 -17.02 -4.80
CA ASP A 54 -35.24 -17.82 -4.18
C ASP A 54 -35.68 -18.96 -5.09
N SER A 55 -34.84 -19.37 -6.05
CA SER A 55 -35.20 -20.48 -6.92
C SER A 55 -35.59 -21.69 -6.06
N GLU A 56 -36.81 -22.14 -6.23
CA GLU A 56 -37.42 -23.30 -5.56
C GLU A 56 -36.76 -24.67 -5.90
N TRP A 57 -35.47 -24.63 -6.10
CA TRP A 57 -34.72 -25.87 -6.33
C TRP A 57 -34.45 -26.56 -5.00
N LEU A 58 -34.40 -27.87 -5.04
CA LEU A 58 -34.16 -28.85 -3.96
C LEU A 58 -33.01 -28.49 -2.94
N PHE A 59 -32.30 -27.38 -3.11
CA PHE A 59 -31.11 -27.05 -2.36
C PHE A 59 -31.18 -25.76 -1.52
N GLY A 60 -32.32 -25.06 -1.47
CA GLY A 60 -32.50 -23.93 -0.58
C GLY A 60 -32.19 -22.58 -1.21
N SER A 61 -32.28 -21.52 -0.39
CA SER A 61 -32.06 -20.15 -0.82
C SER A 61 -30.57 -19.80 -0.80
N PHE A 62 -30.19 -18.92 -1.73
CA PHE A 62 -28.84 -18.37 -1.84
C PHE A 62 -28.89 -16.86 -1.63
N ASN A 63 -28.05 -16.35 -0.74
CA ASN A 63 -27.98 -14.94 -0.43
C ASN A 63 -26.54 -14.46 -0.44
N GLN A 64 -26.20 -13.60 -1.39
CA GLN A 64 -24.88 -13.02 -1.55
C GLN A 64 -24.95 -11.51 -1.40
N SER A 65 -24.08 -10.94 -0.61
CA SER A 65 -23.97 -9.49 -0.46
C SER A 65 -22.53 -9.01 -0.46
N GLU A 66 -22.30 -7.90 -1.12
CA GLU A 66 -21.03 -7.20 -1.18
C GLU A 66 -21.23 -5.75 -0.77
N TYR A 67 -20.34 -5.24 0.06
CA TYR A 67 -20.37 -3.87 0.53
C TYR A 67 -18.96 -3.29 0.54
N VAL A 68 -18.85 -2.03 0.15
CA VAL A 68 -17.66 -1.19 0.39
C VAL A 68 -18.08 0.05 1.16
N ILE A 69 -17.46 0.28 2.28
CA ILE A 69 -17.61 1.51 3.06
C ILE A 69 -16.29 2.26 3.07
N GLN A 70 -16.37 3.58 3.16
CA GLN A 70 -15.19 4.44 3.20
C GLN A 70 -15.37 5.56 4.22
N CYS A 71 -14.35 5.80 5.02
CA CYS A 71 -14.29 6.96 5.89
C CYS A 71 -13.87 8.19 5.08
N GLN A 72 -14.76 9.18 5.00
CA GLN A 72 -14.51 10.44 4.29
C GLN A 72 -13.37 11.27 4.91
N SER A 73 -13.07 11.04 6.19
CA SER A 73 -12.11 11.86 6.93
C SER A 73 -10.67 11.39 6.79
N CYS A 74 -10.42 10.08 6.69
CA CYS A 74 -9.05 9.54 6.66
C CYS A 74 -8.79 8.59 5.50
N GLY A 75 -9.79 8.29 4.65
CA GLY A 75 -9.64 7.38 3.53
C GLY A 75 -9.62 5.90 3.90
N TRP A 76 -9.85 5.53 5.19
CA TRP A 76 -10.02 4.13 5.54
C TRP A 76 -11.23 3.54 4.84
N TRP A 77 -11.09 2.32 4.30
CA TRP A 77 -12.17 1.59 3.67
C TRP A 77 -12.19 0.14 4.14
N GLU A 78 -13.36 -0.46 4.07
CA GLU A 78 -13.59 -1.87 4.31
C GLU A 78 -14.45 -2.46 3.20
N TYR A 79 -14.03 -3.59 2.68
CA TYR A 79 -14.81 -4.46 1.82
C TYR A 79 -15.30 -5.65 2.63
N LYS A 80 -16.56 -5.97 2.48
CA LYS A 80 -17.17 -7.19 3.02
C LYS A 80 -17.86 -7.96 1.91
N TYR A 81 -17.54 -9.21 1.81
CA TYR A 81 -18.28 -10.18 1.05
C TYR A 81 -18.93 -11.16 2.03
N SER A 82 -20.21 -11.48 1.81
CA SER A 82 -20.95 -12.46 2.58
C SER A 82 -21.75 -13.33 1.63
N ASN A 83 -21.56 -14.63 1.74
CA ASN A 83 -22.30 -15.62 1.01
C ASN A 83 -22.98 -16.56 2.03
N ARG A 84 -24.27 -16.74 1.89
CA ARG A 84 -25.07 -17.66 2.72
C ARG A 84 -25.90 -18.55 1.83
N SER A 85 -25.82 -19.85 2.06
CA SER A 85 -26.67 -20.86 1.44
C SER A 85 -27.39 -21.64 2.51
N ASP A 86 -28.71 -21.77 2.39
CA ASP A 86 -29.56 -22.52 3.28
C ASP A 86 -30.03 -23.80 2.54
N ALA A 87 -29.60 -24.96 2.99
CA ALA A 87 -30.06 -26.25 2.41
C ALA A 87 -31.32 -26.71 3.12
N ILE A 88 -32.36 -27.05 2.33
CA ILE A 88 -33.68 -27.45 2.86
C ILE A 88 -33.65 -28.88 3.44
N ILE A 89 -32.76 -29.73 2.97
CA ILE A 89 -32.85 -31.19 3.23
C ILE A 89 -32.38 -31.55 4.64
N ASP A 90 -31.45 -30.82 5.25
CA ASP A 90 -30.90 -31.15 6.58
C ASP A 90 -30.85 -29.98 7.57
N GLY A 91 -31.47 -28.85 7.27
CA GLY A 91 -31.42 -27.67 8.12
C GLY A 91 -30.00 -27.09 8.28
N ILE A 92 -29.14 -27.32 7.30
CA ILE A 92 -27.74 -26.94 7.30
C ILE A 92 -27.59 -25.62 6.54
N CYS A 93 -27.07 -24.60 7.24
CA CYS A 93 -26.67 -23.34 6.63
C CYS A 93 -25.15 -23.28 6.49
N ALA A 94 -24.65 -23.00 5.30
CA ALA A 94 -23.25 -22.66 5.08
C ALA A 94 -23.11 -21.16 4.86
N SER A 95 -22.16 -20.53 5.52
CA SER A 95 -21.88 -19.10 5.31
C SER A 95 -20.39 -18.83 5.22
N ASP A 96 -20.00 -18.11 4.18
CA ASP A 96 -18.66 -17.57 4.00
C ASP A 96 -18.69 -16.05 4.17
N VAL A 97 -17.78 -15.52 4.94
CA VAL A 97 -17.62 -14.08 5.11
C VAL A 97 -16.17 -13.71 4.93
N GLU A 98 -15.92 -12.77 4.02
CA GLU A 98 -14.60 -12.23 3.75
C GLU A 98 -14.59 -10.73 4.06
N TYR A 99 -13.57 -10.31 4.78
CA TYR A 99 -13.33 -8.90 5.09
C TYR A 99 -11.96 -8.48 4.60
N SER A 100 -11.90 -7.32 3.97
CA SER A 100 -10.64 -6.67 3.63
C SER A 100 -10.74 -5.21 4.03
N SER A 101 -9.76 -4.70 4.76
CA SER A 101 -9.72 -3.30 5.12
C SER A 101 -8.35 -2.69 4.91
N ALA A 102 -8.32 -1.42 4.54
CA ALA A 102 -7.09 -0.67 4.36
C ALA A 102 -7.33 0.82 4.57
N ILE A 103 -6.26 1.55 4.81
CA ILE A 103 -6.28 3.00 4.74
C ILE A 103 -5.58 3.45 3.46
N LEU A 104 -6.24 4.32 2.70
CA LEU A 104 -5.70 4.92 1.50
C LEU A 104 -5.15 6.29 1.85
N LYS A 105 -3.83 6.41 1.89
CA LYS A 105 -3.13 7.65 2.17
C LYS A 105 -2.69 8.32 0.88
N SER A 106 -2.95 9.61 0.76
CA SER A 106 -2.51 10.42 -0.36
C SER A 106 -1.27 11.21 0.02
N TYR A 107 -0.30 11.27 -0.89
CA TYR A 107 0.94 12.03 -0.75
C TYR A 107 1.10 12.95 -1.95
N ASN A 108 1.66 14.14 -1.72
CA ASN A 108 2.17 14.96 -2.81
C ASN A 108 3.44 14.32 -3.40
N GLU A 109 3.73 14.62 -4.65
CA GLU A 109 4.89 14.05 -5.37
C GLU A 109 6.22 14.43 -4.72
N ASP A 110 6.30 15.63 -4.18
CA ASP A 110 7.48 16.21 -3.52
C ASP A 110 7.57 15.90 -2.03
N SER A 111 6.59 15.18 -1.47
CA SER A 111 6.56 14.85 -0.04
C SER A 111 7.72 13.95 0.36
N ILE A 112 8.40 14.29 1.45
CA ILE A 112 9.43 13.45 2.04
C ILE A 112 8.83 12.16 2.66
N ASP A 113 7.57 12.19 3.02
CA ASP A 113 6.88 11.06 3.69
C ASP A 113 6.35 10.01 2.73
N VAL A 114 6.42 10.28 1.41
CA VAL A 114 5.92 9.30 0.42
C VAL A 114 6.70 7.99 0.53
N PRO A 115 6.04 6.82 0.62
CA PRO A 115 6.72 5.53 0.63
C PRO A 115 7.51 5.30 -0.67
N VAL A 116 8.78 4.88 -0.53
CA VAL A 116 9.68 4.71 -1.68
C VAL A 116 9.10 3.73 -2.72
N LYS A 117 8.46 2.66 -2.26
CA LYS A 117 7.83 1.69 -3.16
C LYS A 117 6.71 2.32 -3.99
N ALA A 118 5.79 3.05 -3.35
CA ALA A 118 4.71 3.74 -4.04
C ALA A 118 5.24 4.81 -4.99
N LEU A 119 6.31 5.53 -4.59
CA LEU A 119 6.97 6.50 -5.45
C LEU A 119 7.59 5.85 -6.69
N ARG A 120 8.26 4.72 -6.56
CA ARG A 120 8.84 3.97 -7.68
C ARG A 120 7.77 3.52 -8.68
N GLU A 121 6.68 2.96 -8.19
CA GLU A 121 5.55 2.54 -9.02
C GLU A 121 4.93 3.74 -9.74
N TYR A 122 4.77 4.86 -9.06
CA TYR A 122 4.22 6.08 -9.66
C TYR A 122 5.14 6.67 -10.73
N ILE A 123 6.46 6.78 -10.47
CA ILE A 123 7.44 7.28 -11.45
C ILE A 123 7.54 6.36 -12.66
N SER A 124 7.38 5.06 -12.52
CA SER A 124 7.39 4.14 -13.66
C SER A 124 6.29 4.44 -14.69
N GLN A 125 5.18 4.99 -14.22
CA GLN A 125 4.03 5.40 -15.04
C GLN A 125 4.08 6.89 -15.44
N ASN A 126 4.81 7.71 -14.67
CA ASN A 126 4.90 9.17 -14.81
C ASN A 126 6.36 9.61 -14.69
N PRO A 127 7.22 9.34 -15.70
CA PRO A 127 8.67 9.58 -15.59
C PRO A 127 9.07 11.03 -15.30
N GLU A 128 8.27 11.99 -15.75
CA GLU A 128 8.51 13.43 -15.55
C GLU A 128 8.45 13.85 -14.07
N VAL A 129 7.84 13.04 -13.22
CA VAL A 129 7.74 13.29 -11.77
C VAL A 129 9.12 13.28 -11.11
N ILE A 130 10.11 12.59 -11.70
CA ILE A 130 11.48 12.53 -11.19
C ILE A 130 12.12 13.91 -11.01
N TYR A 131 11.71 14.89 -11.81
CA TYR A 131 12.22 16.28 -11.72
C TYR A 131 11.61 17.10 -10.58
N LYS A 132 10.50 16.61 -9.99
CA LYS A 132 9.73 17.31 -8.95
C LYS A 132 9.93 16.74 -7.55
N ILE A 133 10.41 15.52 -7.42
CA ILE A 133 10.53 14.85 -6.12
C ILE A 133 11.51 15.58 -5.20
N ASN A 134 11.30 15.45 -3.90
CA ASN A 134 12.21 16.00 -2.89
C ASN A 134 13.63 15.41 -3.05
N ALA A 135 14.68 16.24 -2.88
CA ALA A 135 16.07 15.82 -3.06
C ALA A 135 16.49 14.67 -2.13
N HIS A 136 16.09 14.70 -0.86
CA HIS A 136 16.37 13.60 0.08
C HIS A 136 15.58 12.34 -0.28
N LYS A 137 14.38 12.50 -0.85
CA LYS A 137 13.61 11.36 -1.34
C LYS A 137 14.23 10.76 -2.60
N MET A 138 14.91 11.56 -3.43
CA MET A 138 15.71 11.07 -4.55
C MET A 138 16.82 10.13 -4.08
N GLU A 139 17.52 10.47 -3.00
CA GLU A 139 18.53 9.60 -2.41
C GLU A 139 17.94 8.25 -1.97
N ASP A 140 16.76 8.27 -1.31
CA ASP A 140 16.06 7.06 -0.89
C ASP A 140 15.62 6.21 -2.10
N LEU A 141 15.12 6.88 -3.15
CA LEU A 141 14.70 6.24 -4.40
C LEU A 141 15.87 5.54 -5.09
N VAL A 142 16.97 6.26 -5.29
CA VAL A 142 18.18 5.70 -5.95
C VAL A 142 18.73 4.51 -5.16
N ARG A 143 18.82 4.62 -3.83
CA ARG A 143 19.27 3.49 -3.00
C ARG A 143 18.36 2.27 -3.13
N SER A 144 17.05 2.47 -3.14
CA SER A 144 16.09 1.39 -3.34
C SER A 144 16.27 0.70 -4.70
N VAL A 145 16.53 1.49 -5.76
CA VAL A 145 16.80 0.96 -7.10
C VAL A 145 18.13 0.19 -7.14
N PHE A 146 19.18 0.74 -6.55
CA PHE A 146 20.49 0.08 -6.49
C PHE A 146 20.46 -1.21 -5.68
N SER A 147 19.72 -1.25 -4.59
CA SER A 147 19.53 -2.48 -3.80
C SER A 147 18.88 -3.60 -4.61
N ASP A 148 17.92 -3.28 -5.48
CA ASP A 148 17.27 -4.26 -6.33
C ASP A 148 18.13 -4.66 -7.53
N PHE A 149 18.89 -3.70 -8.09
CA PHE A 149 19.71 -3.93 -9.28
C PHE A 149 21.01 -4.67 -8.95
N PHE A 150 21.56 -4.47 -7.75
CA PHE A 150 22.76 -5.12 -7.25
C PHE A 150 22.45 -5.94 -5.98
N PRO A 151 21.76 -7.07 -6.08
CA PRO A 151 21.27 -7.82 -4.91
C PRO A 151 22.40 -8.41 -4.06
N SER A 152 23.59 -8.62 -4.62
CA SER A 152 24.79 -9.07 -3.89
C SER A 152 25.53 -7.94 -3.17
N CYS A 153 25.17 -6.69 -3.42
CA CYS A 153 25.81 -5.53 -2.82
C CYS A 153 25.01 -4.98 -1.63
N THR A 154 25.73 -4.40 -0.67
CA THR A 154 25.11 -3.65 0.41
C THR A 154 25.10 -2.16 0.07
N VAL A 155 23.91 -1.52 0.07
CA VAL A 155 23.78 -0.09 -0.15
C VAL A 155 23.61 0.60 1.21
N LYS A 156 24.59 1.42 1.60
CA LYS A 156 24.58 2.17 2.87
C LYS A 156 24.28 3.63 2.60
N LYS A 157 23.51 4.27 3.48
CA LYS A 157 23.33 5.73 3.51
C LYS A 157 24.48 6.36 4.27
N PHE A 158 25.11 7.38 3.72
CA PHE A 158 25.80 8.35 4.54
C PHE A 158 24.76 9.32 5.09
N GLY A 159 24.70 9.44 6.37
CA GLY A 159 23.70 10.30 6.98
C GLY A 159 24.37 11.57 7.44
N GLN A 160 23.83 12.65 7.03
CA GLN A 160 23.83 13.97 7.65
C GLN A 160 24.71 15.04 6.99
N THR A 161 24.18 16.25 7.02
CA THR A 161 24.76 17.52 6.61
C THR A 161 26.26 17.62 6.86
N ARG A 162 27.04 17.88 5.80
CA ARG A 162 28.49 18.04 5.74
C ARG A 162 29.31 16.77 5.46
N ASP A 163 28.74 15.83 4.76
CA ASP A 163 29.40 14.58 4.33
C ASP A 163 30.29 14.72 3.09
N GLY A 164 30.55 15.98 2.64
CA GLY A 164 31.37 16.25 1.46
C GLY A 164 30.71 15.85 0.14
N GLY A 165 29.37 15.78 0.09
CA GLY A 165 28.63 15.40 -1.12
C GLY A 165 28.57 13.89 -1.35
N ARG A 166 28.77 13.11 -0.29
CA ARG A 166 28.65 11.65 -0.28
C ARG A 166 27.23 11.26 0.11
N ASP A 167 26.43 10.79 -0.83
CA ASP A 167 25.02 10.49 -0.61
C ASP A 167 24.80 9.01 -0.29
N GLY A 168 25.76 8.14 -0.62
CA GLY A 168 25.69 6.72 -0.32
C GLY A 168 26.97 5.96 -0.62
N LEU A 169 27.01 4.71 -0.16
CA LEU A 169 28.09 3.74 -0.38
C LEU A 169 27.51 2.43 -0.84
N LEU A 170 27.96 1.92 -1.98
CA LEU A 170 27.73 0.58 -2.43
C LEU A 170 28.94 -0.27 -2.07
N VAL A 171 28.74 -1.41 -1.41
CA VAL A 171 29.79 -2.36 -1.05
C VAL A 171 29.46 -3.69 -1.69
N ASP A 172 30.35 -4.19 -2.53
CA ASP A 172 30.16 -5.49 -3.19
C ASP A 172 30.53 -6.68 -2.26
N GLU A 173 30.35 -7.88 -2.77
CA GLU A 173 30.65 -9.12 -2.05
C GLU A 173 32.14 -9.32 -1.72
N ASN A 174 33.04 -8.65 -2.45
CA ASN A 174 34.48 -8.67 -2.23
C ASN A 174 34.92 -7.57 -1.24
N GLY A 175 33.99 -6.76 -0.73
CA GLY A 175 34.28 -5.63 0.13
C GLY A 175 34.74 -4.38 -0.61
N GLN A 176 34.71 -4.36 -1.95
CA GLN A 176 35.03 -3.19 -2.75
C GLN A 176 33.93 -2.13 -2.56
N GLN A 177 34.36 -0.89 -2.37
CA GLN A 177 33.50 0.23 -2.05
C GLN A 177 33.36 1.18 -3.25
N PHE A 178 32.12 1.57 -3.53
CA PHE A 178 31.78 2.54 -4.58
C PHE A 178 31.02 3.70 -3.95
N LEU A 179 31.57 4.90 -4.05
CA LEU A 179 30.96 6.09 -3.54
C LEU A 179 29.83 6.55 -4.48
N LEU A 180 28.67 6.87 -3.92
CA LEU A 180 27.53 7.40 -4.66
C LEU A 180 27.34 8.88 -4.36
N SER A 181 27.25 9.70 -5.43
CA SER A 181 26.77 11.07 -5.36
C SER A 181 25.52 11.19 -6.21
N ILE A 182 24.42 11.62 -5.59
CA ILE A 182 23.08 11.62 -6.18
C ILE A 182 22.66 13.07 -6.39
N LYS A 183 22.41 13.44 -7.63
CA LYS A 183 21.98 14.79 -7.99
C LYS A 183 20.62 14.75 -8.67
N ARG A 184 19.65 15.45 -8.07
CA ARG A 184 18.34 15.64 -8.68
C ARG A 184 18.41 16.77 -9.71
N ARG A 185 18.04 16.49 -10.93
CA ARG A 185 17.83 17.54 -11.94
C ARG A 185 16.43 18.11 -11.81
N GLU A 186 16.29 19.41 -12.07
CA GLU A 186 14.98 20.09 -12.03
C GLU A 186 14.28 20.12 -13.39
N SER A 187 14.99 19.72 -14.43
CA SER A 187 14.43 19.60 -15.78
C SER A 187 15.24 18.59 -16.60
N PRO A 188 14.68 18.04 -17.70
CA PRO A 188 15.37 17.11 -18.59
C PRO A 188 16.60 17.73 -19.26
N ASN A 189 16.63 19.04 -19.45
CA ASN A 189 17.72 19.75 -20.12
C ASN A 189 18.79 20.27 -19.14
N ALA A 190 18.60 20.10 -17.83
CA ALA A 190 19.60 20.48 -16.85
C ALA A 190 20.85 19.60 -16.97
N THR A 191 22.04 20.21 -16.90
CA THR A 191 23.34 19.51 -16.94
C THR A 191 24.09 19.75 -15.65
N GLU A 192 24.80 18.73 -15.20
CA GLU A 192 25.69 18.85 -14.06
C GLU A 192 27.02 19.48 -14.49
N GLY A 193 27.52 20.40 -13.65
CA GLY A 193 28.80 21.05 -13.89
C GLY A 193 29.99 20.17 -13.54
N VAL A 194 31.17 20.50 -14.06
CA VAL A 194 32.44 19.82 -13.77
C VAL A 194 32.79 19.86 -12.27
N SER A 195 32.28 20.86 -11.53
CA SER A 195 32.42 20.96 -10.08
C SER A 195 31.92 19.72 -9.35
N THR A 196 30.76 19.17 -9.76
CA THR A 196 30.17 17.96 -9.15
C THR A 196 31.13 16.76 -9.24
N LEU A 197 31.82 16.59 -10.37
CA LEU A 197 32.82 15.53 -10.55
C LEU A 197 34.07 15.78 -9.68
N ARG A 198 34.52 17.02 -9.58
CA ARG A 198 35.69 17.37 -8.73
C ARG A 198 35.37 17.11 -7.25
N ASP A 199 34.17 17.48 -6.80
CA ASP A 199 33.74 17.27 -5.43
C ASP A 199 33.67 15.75 -5.10
N LEU A 200 33.14 14.94 -6.02
CA LEU A 200 33.11 13.47 -5.88
C LEU A 200 34.51 12.87 -5.82
N ILE A 201 35.44 13.28 -6.71
CA ILE A 201 36.83 12.85 -6.69
C ILE A 201 37.50 13.29 -5.39
N GLY A 202 37.30 14.52 -4.95
CA GLY A 202 37.83 15.03 -3.67
C GLY A 202 37.35 14.21 -2.47
N ALA A 203 36.10 13.77 -2.50
CA ALA A 203 35.49 12.94 -1.44
C ALA A 203 36.03 11.47 -1.42
N THR A 204 36.67 10.99 -2.48
CA THR A 204 37.25 9.64 -2.54
C THR A 204 38.70 9.60 -1.99
N ILE A 205 39.35 10.74 -1.82
CA ILE A 205 40.77 10.82 -1.42
C ILE A 205 40.94 10.91 0.11
N ILE A 206 39.88 11.11 0.84
CA ILE A 206 39.86 11.17 2.31
C ILE A 206 39.52 9.80 2.89
#